data_48d65ff441549519b065ff34cb8c02a1
#
_entry.id   48d65ff441549519b065ff34cb8c02a1
#
_cell.length_a   1.000
_cell.length_b   1.000
_cell.length_c   1.000
_cell.angle_alpha   90.00
_cell.angle_beta   90.00
_cell.angle_gamma   90.00
#
_symmetry.space_group_name_H-M   'P 1'
#
loop_
_entity.id
_entity.type
_entity.pdbx_description
1 polymer ?
#
loop_
_entity_poly.entity_id
_entity_poly.type
_entity_poly.pdbx_seq_one_letter_code
_entity_poly.pdbx_strand_id
1 'polypeptide(L)'
;MKDKIYHQPNLEKFWFFALLCFLALGMQSCRDGDTVISSEPEDTGSKAEKGDVVGLYLLNQSNMGSNKATLDYLDLSGDNSENVIYHRNIYSERNPNEIKELGDVGNDIKIYGSKLWMVINCSNKVEVADAYTCKKVAKIDIPNCRYLAFDGGFAYISAYVAPVSMRQDAEVGAVYKVDTLTMKVVDKVTVGYQPDELAVVHGKLYVANSGGYRNPNYDRTVSVIDLKTFKEERKIDVAINLHRCRADKY
;
A
#
# COMPACT_ATOMS: atom_id res chain seq x y z
N MET A 1 59.40 3.08 -58.17
CA MET A 1 58.63 2.13 -57.36
C MET A 1 57.93 2.89 -56.24
N LYS A 2 56.62 3.10 -56.34
CA LYS A 2 55.87 3.83 -55.31
C LYS A 2 55.13 2.77 -54.48
N ASP A 3 55.53 2.62 -53.24
CA ASP A 3 54.90 1.70 -52.29
C ASP A 3 53.53 2.26 -51.89
N LYS A 4 52.46 1.53 -52.20
CA LYS A 4 51.10 1.83 -51.73
C LYS A 4 51.00 1.33 -50.29
N ILE A 5 50.95 2.26 -49.36
CA ILE A 5 50.59 2.00 -47.96
C ILE A 5 49.10 1.69 -47.90
N TYR A 6 48.74 0.43 -47.72
CA TYR A 6 47.36 0.04 -47.42
C TYR A 6 47.04 0.40 -45.95
N HIS A 7 46.17 1.37 -45.76
CA HIS A 7 45.62 1.70 -44.46
C HIS A 7 44.66 0.59 -44.09
N GLN A 8 45.06 -0.25 -43.14
CA GLN A 8 44.13 -1.22 -42.54
C GLN A 8 43.09 -0.47 -41.72
N PRO A 9 41.78 -0.69 -41.92
CA PRO A 9 40.75 -0.08 -41.09
C PRO A 9 40.88 -0.62 -39.66
N ASN A 10 40.84 0.28 -38.70
CA ASN A 10 40.89 -0.01 -37.27
C ASN A 10 39.72 -0.96 -36.87
N LEU A 11 39.95 -2.25 -37.01
CA LEU A 11 38.96 -3.30 -36.75
C LEU A 11 38.48 -3.24 -35.30
N GLU A 12 39.35 -2.84 -34.36
CA GLU A 12 39.00 -2.65 -32.94
C GLU A 12 37.97 -1.54 -32.72
N LYS A 13 38.04 -0.44 -33.42
CA LYS A 13 37.06 0.65 -33.36
C LYS A 13 35.72 0.23 -33.95
N PHE A 14 35.74 -0.59 -35.00
CA PHE A 14 34.50 -1.13 -35.57
C PHE A 14 33.78 -2.07 -34.61
N TRP A 15 34.50 -2.97 -33.94
CA TRP A 15 33.93 -3.87 -32.93
C TRP A 15 33.43 -3.14 -31.69
N PHE A 16 34.12 -2.09 -31.25
CA PHE A 16 33.69 -1.25 -30.16
C PHE A 16 32.39 -0.49 -30.50
N PHE A 17 32.27 0.03 -31.72
CA PHE A 17 31.04 0.71 -32.17
C PHE A 17 29.88 -0.30 -32.35
N ALA A 18 30.16 -1.47 -32.89
CA ALA A 18 29.16 -2.55 -33.01
C ALA A 18 28.64 -3.02 -31.65
N LEU A 19 29.53 -3.16 -30.67
CA LEU A 19 29.15 -3.52 -29.29
C LEU A 19 28.32 -2.40 -28.61
N LEU A 20 28.69 -1.15 -28.85
CA LEU A 20 27.91 0.01 -28.33
C LEU A 20 26.51 0.08 -28.95
N CYS A 21 26.39 -0.19 -30.25
CA CYS A 21 25.09 -0.26 -30.94
C CYS A 21 24.25 -1.45 -30.45
N PHE A 22 24.87 -2.61 -30.17
CA PHE A 22 24.17 -3.77 -29.61
C PHE A 22 23.67 -3.50 -28.18
N LEU A 23 24.46 -2.80 -27.35
CA LEU A 23 24.05 -2.37 -26.01
C LEU A 23 22.93 -1.32 -26.07
N ALA A 24 22.97 -0.40 -27.03
CA ALA A 24 21.92 0.60 -27.22
C ALA A 24 20.59 -0.03 -27.71
N LEU A 25 20.66 -1.05 -28.55
CA LEU A 25 19.49 -1.80 -29.03
C LEU A 25 18.90 -2.73 -27.97
N GLY A 26 19.74 -3.25 -27.04
CA GLY A 26 19.28 -4.09 -25.92
C GLY A 26 18.59 -3.32 -24.79
N MET A 27 18.65 -1.97 -24.80
CA MET A 27 18.01 -1.14 -23.77
C MET A 27 16.62 -0.63 -24.18
N GLN A 28 16.09 -1.06 -25.31
CA GLN A 28 14.66 -0.97 -25.57
C GLN A 28 13.98 -2.11 -24.80
N SER A 29 13.97 -2.01 -23.48
CA SER A 29 12.97 -2.68 -22.66
C SER A 29 11.63 -2.13 -23.11
N CYS A 30 10.99 -2.86 -24.02
CA CYS A 30 9.61 -2.61 -24.37
C CYS A 30 8.79 -2.65 -23.09
N ARG A 31 8.43 -1.49 -22.58
CA ARG A 31 7.27 -1.32 -21.71
C ARG A 31 6.02 -1.45 -22.58
N ASP A 32 5.84 -2.61 -23.20
CA ASP A 32 4.60 -2.97 -23.90
C ASP A 32 3.47 -3.27 -22.93
N GLY A 33 3.37 -2.50 -21.88
CA GLY A 33 2.38 -2.72 -20.84
C GLY A 33 1.73 -1.47 -20.29
N ASP A 34 2.08 -0.29 -20.78
CA ASP A 34 1.33 0.91 -20.48
C ASP A 34 0.12 1.00 -21.42
N THR A 35 -0.79 0.03 -21.26
CA THR A 35 -2.17 0.25 -21.73
C THR A 35 -2.62 1.51 -20.99
N VAL A 36 -2.80 2.60 -21.74
CA VAL A 36 -3.41 3.81 -21.18
C VAL A 36 -4.83 3.41 -20.79
N ILE A 37 -5.01 3.08 -19.53
CA ILE A 37 -6.33 2.77 -18.99
C ILE A 37 -7.06 4.09 -18.94
N SER A 38 -8.21 4.17 -19.64
CA SER A 38 -9.06 5.35 -19.62
C SER A 38 -9.42 5.71 -18.18
N SER A 39 -9.34 6.98 -17.82
CA SER A 39 -9.86 7.52 -16.57
C SER A 39 -11.32 7.95 -16.68
N GLU A 40 -11.94 7.76 -17.86
CA GLU A 40 -13.35 8.05 -18.05
C GLU A 40 -14.20 7.02 -17.30
N PRO A 41 -15.30 7.46 -16.66
CA PRO A 41 -16.23 6.54 -16.03
C PRO A 41 -16.81 5.53 -17.03
N GLU A 42 -16.93 4.29 -16.62
CA GLU A 42 -17.41 3.20 -17.44
C GLU A 42 -18.79 2.73 -16.96
N ASP A 43 -19.77 2.68 -17.87
CA ASP A 43 -21.06 2.03 -17.60
C ASP A 43 -20.87 0.51 -17.58
N THR A 44 -21.17 -0.12 -16.45
CA THR A 44 -20.99 -1.56 -16.28
C THR A 44 -22.09 -2.40 -16.95
N GLY A 45 -23.17 -1.77 -17.40
CA GLY A 45 -24.37 -2.46 -17.90
C GLY A 45 -25.19 -3.17 -16.80
N SER A 46 -24.75 -3.16 -15.56
CA SER A 46 -25.45 -3.73 -14.41
C SER A 46 -26.32 -2.66 -13.75
N LYS A 47 -27.53 -3.02 -13.34
CA LYS A 47 -28.42 -2.10 -12.65
C LYS A 47 -27.99 -1.90 -11.21
N ALA A 48 -28.04 -0.64 -10.74
CA ALA A 48 -27.88 -0.32 -9.34
C ALA A 48 -29.12 -0.83 -8.56
N GLU A 49 -28.87 -1.35 -7.36
CA GLU A 49 -29.94 -1.73 -6.43
C GLU A 49 -30.08 -0.62 -5.37
N LYS A 50 -31.32 -0.18 -5.14
CA LYS A 50 -31.57 0.81 -4.11
C LYS A 50 -31.24 0.26 -2.72
N GLY A 51 -30.36 0.94 -1.99
CA GLY A 51 -29.92 0.55 -0.65
C GLY A 51 -29.20 1.66 0.09
N ASP A 52 -28.76 1.37 1.31
CA ASP A 52 -28.02 2.33 2.15
C ASP A 52 -26.54 2.45 1.74
N VAL A 53 -26.03 1.47 0.98
CA VAL A 53 -24.67 1.49 0.45
C VAL A 53 -24.68 2.19 -0.90
N VAL A 54 -24.07 3.35 -0.99
CA VAL A 54 -24.04 4.20 -2.19
C VAL A 54 -22.80 4.01 -3.06
N GLY A 55 -21.85 3.20 -2.62
CA GLY A 55 -20.68 2.89 -3.42
C GLY A 55 -19.66 2.01 -2.71
N LEU A 56 -18.69 1.51 -3.48
CA LEU A 56 -17.59 0.67 -3.00
C LEU A 56 -16.26 1.21 -3.46
N TYR A 57 -15.34 1.44 -2.53
CA TYR A 57 -13.94 1.72 -2.82
C TYR A 57 -13.14 0.43 -2.95
N LEU A 58 -12.33 0.33 -3.98
CA LEU A 58 -11.48 -0.81 -4.30
C LEU A 58 -10.03 -0.34 -4.37
N LEU A 59 -9.21 -0.71 -3.37
CA LEU A 59 -7.79 -0.39 -3.37
C LEU A 59 -7.02 -1.47 -4.15
N ASN A 60 -6.42 -1.09 -5.27
CA ASN A 60 -5.59 -1.98 -6.08
C ASN A 60 -4.16 -1.99 -5.54
N GLN A 61 -3.68 -3.18 -5.19
CA GLN A 61 -2.37 -3.37 -4.56
C GLN A 61 -1.22 -2.99 -5.49
N SER A 62 -1.28 -3.37 -6.76
CA SER A 62 -0.19 -3.35 -7.73
C SER A 62 0.98 -4.30 -7.41
N ASN A 63 1.94 -4.40 -8.32
CA ASN A 63 3.18 -5.16 -8.10
C ASN A 63 4.20 -4.29 -7.35
N MET A 64 4.90 -4.88 -6.39
CA MET A 64 5.98 -4.22 -5.66
C MET A 64 7.02 -3.65 -6.62
N GLY A 65 7.41 -2.40 -6.43
CA GLY A 65 8.35 -1.66 -7.27
C GLY A 65 7.74 -1.04 -8.52
N SER A 66 6.44 -1.27 -8.80
CA SER A 66 5.77 -0.70 -9.97
C SER A 66 5.29 0.74 -9.76
N ASN A 67 5.04 1.13 -8.50
CA ASN A 67 4.44 2.42 -8.12
C ASN A 67 3.10 2.69 -8.82
N LYS A 68 2.25 1.66 -8.93
CA LYS A 68 0.98 1.71 -9.66
C LYS A 68 -0.26 1.34 -8.82
N ALA A 69 -0.19 1.52 -7.50
CA ALA A 69 -1.38 1.37 -6.66
C ALA A 69 -2.42 2.43 -7.03
N THR A 70 -3.67 2.04 -7.17
CA THR A 70 -4.80 2.91 -7.53
C THR A 70 -5.99 2.68 -6.62
N LEU A 71 -6.87 3.63 -6.57
CA LEU A 71 -8.16 3.51 -5.90
C LEU A 71 -9.27 3.60 -6.94
N ASP A 72 -10.05 2.55 -7.07
CA ASP A 72 -11.21 2.53 -7.94
C ASP A 72 -12.49 2.70 -7.12
N TYR A 73 -13.60 3.01 -7.80
CA TYR A 73 -14.88 3.21 -7.16
C TYR A 73 -16.03 2.69 -8.02
N LEU A 74 -16.92 1.92 -7.42
CA LEU A 74 -18.21 1.58 -8.00
C LEU A 74 -19.27 2.51 -7.42
N ASP A 75 -19.88 3.33 -8.25
CA ASP A 75 -21.00 4.17 -7.87
C ASP A 75 -22.29 3.36 -7.95
N LEU A 76 -22.86 3.11 -6.77
CA LEU A 76 -24.11 2.36 -6.58
C LEU A 76 -25.28 3.29 -6.21
N SER A 77 -25.08 4.63 -6.30
CA SER A 77 -26.06 5.62 -5.82
C SER A 77 -27.30 5.72 -6.69
N GLY A 78 -27.29 5.13 -7.90
CA GLY A 78 -28.42 5.07 -8.80
C GLY A 78 -29.64 4.33 -8.21
N ASP A 79 -30.80 4.58 -8.78
CA ASP A 79 -31.97 3.76 -8.53
C ASP A 79 -32.01 2.55 -9.50
N ASN A 80 -33.01 1.68 -9.36
CA ASN A 80 -33.14 0.48 -10.21
C ASN A 80 -33.25 0.75 -11.73
N SER A 81 -33.37 2.01 -12.15
CA SER A 81 -33.41 2.45 -13.55
C SER A 81 -32.02 2.79 -14.10
N GLU A 82 -31.09 3.16 -13.24
CA GLU A 82 -29.75 3.59 -13.60
C GLU A 82 -28.74 2.43 -13.53
N ASN A 83 -27.67 2.52 -14.30
CA ASN A 83 -26.59 1.55 -14.26
C ASN A 83 -25.56 1.92 -13.21
N VAL A 84 -24.87 0.91 -12.69
CA VAL A 84 -23.67 1.09 -11.85
C VAL A 84 -22.56 1.67 -12.69
N ILE A 85 -21.93 2.75 -12.22
CA ILE A 85 -20.82 3.39 -12.90
C ILE A 85 -19.51 3.02 -12.18
N TYR A 86 -18.53 2.59 -12.97
CA TYR A 86 -17.21 2.25 -12.50
C TYR A 86 -16.23 3.37 -12.81
N HIS A 87 -15.61 3.91 -11.76
CA HIS A 87 -14.54 4.91 -11.84
C HIS A 87 -13.19 4.23 -11.61
N ARG A 88 -12.42 4.14 -12.66
CA ARG A 88 -11.05 3.66 -12.60
C ARG A 88 -10.14 4.77 -12.09
N ASN A 89 -9.39 4.49 -11.01
CA ASN A 89 -8.51 5.47 -10.37
C ASN A 89 -9.23 6.76 -9.94
N ILE A 90 -10.32 6.61 -9.17
CA ILE A 90 -11.12 7.73 -8.64
C ILE A 90 -10.28 8.75 -7.85
N TYR A 91 -9.20 8.28 -7.17
CA TYR A 91 -8.34 9.20 -6.43
C TYR A 91 -7.67 10.22 -7.36
N SER A 92 -7.10 9.77 -8.48
CA SER A 92 -6.51 10.66 -9.48
C SER A 92 -7.54 11.56 -10.14
N GLU A 93 -8.72 11.03 -10.45
CA GLU A 93 -9.84 11.81 -11.02
C GLU A 93 -10.22 12.99 -10.11
N ARG A 94 -10.34 12.75 -8.80
CA ARG A 94 -10.77 13.76 -7.83
C ARG A 94 -9.64 14.68 -7.35
N ASN A 95 -8.38 14.32 -7.60
CA ASN A 95 -7.19 15.05 -7.19
C ASN A 95 -6.23 15.32 -8.36
N PRO A 96 -6.66 16.07 -9.39
CA PRO A 96 -5.90 16.22 -10.65
C PRO A 96 -4.55 16.94 -10.49
N ASN A 97 -4.35 17.64 -9.37
CA ASN A 97 -3.10 18.34 -9.05
C ASN A 97 -2.13 17.50 -8.20
N GLU A 98 -2.54 16.30 -7.79
CA GLU A 98 -1.69 15.35 -7.06
C GLU A 98 -0.99 14.40 -8.04
N ILE A 99 -0.04 13.61 -7.52
CA ILE A 99 0.58 12.52 -8.29
C ILE A 99 -0.52 11.51 -8.64
N LYS A 100 -0.57 11.10 -9.91
CA LYS A 100 -1.63 10.21 -10.43
C LYS A 100 -1.76 8.90 -9.65
N GLU A 101 -0.63 8.28 -9.32
CA GLU A 101 -0.60 7.01 -8.62
C GLU A 101 -0.58 7.26 -7.11
N LEU A 102 -1.34 6.45 -6.37
CA LEU A 102 -1.30 6.46 -4.91
C LEU A 102 0.08 6.12 -4.36
N GLY A 103 0.86 5.33 -5.10
CA GLY A 103 2.19 4.91 -4.73
C GLY A 103 2.42 3.43 -4.99
N ASP A 104 3.29 2.81 -4.19
CA ASP A 104 3.69 1.42 -4.35
C ASP A 104 3.10 0.54 -3.24
N VAL A 105 2.37 -0.48 -3.62
CA VAL A 105 1.67 -1.48 -2.80
C VAL A 105 0.59 -0.89 -1.89
N GLY A 106 -0.65 -0.82 -2.40
CA GLY A 106 -1.85 -0.58 -1.61
C GLY A 106 -2.15 -1.79 -0.72
N ASN A 107 -2.07 -1.64 0.61
CA ASN A 107 -2.10 -2.77 1.53
C ASN A 107 -3.40 -2.90 2.34
N ASP A 108 -3.96 -1.80 2.82
CA ASP A 108 -5.20 -1.79 3.59
C ASP A 108 -6.00 -0.52 3.32
N ILE A 109 -7.33 -0.64 3.42
CA ILE A 109 -8.25 0.47 3.22
C ILE A 109 -9.39 0.39 4.24
N LYS A 110 -9.68 1.51 4.91
CA LYS A 110 -10.81 1.58 5.86
C LYS A 110 -11.43 2.97 5.89
N ILE A 111 -12.73 3.01 6.16
CA ILE A 111 -13.46 4.25 6.45
C ILE A 111 -13.57 4.39 7.96
N TYR A 112 -13.21 5.58 8.47
CA TYR A 112 -13.45 5.96 9.85
C TYR A 112 -13.97 7.40 9.93
N GLY A 113 -15.18 7.54 10.43
CA GLY A 113 -15.93 8.79 10.36
C GLY A 113 -16.18 9.18 8.89
N SER A 114 -15.86 10.42 8.53
CA SER A 114 -15.97 10.93 7.17
C SER A 114 -14.68 10.73 6.34
N LYS A 115 -13.74 9.92 6.79
CA LYS A 115 -12.42 9.78 6.16
C LYS A 115 -12.15 8.38 5.66
N LEU A 116 -11.58 8.30 4.47
CA LEU A 116 -11.06 7.10 3.83
C LEU A 116 -9.55 7.05 4.05
N TRP A 117 -9.08 6.01 4.72
CA TRP A 117 -7.67 5.79 5.07
C TRP A 117 -7.11 4.67 4.21
N MET A 118 -6.00 4.92 3.53
CA MET A 118 -5.35 4.00 2.61
C MET A 118 -3.89 3.80 3.01
N VAL A 119 -3.51 2.57 3.32
CA VAL A 119 -2.12 2.21 3.62
C VAL A 119 -1.39 1.90 2.33
N ILE A 120 -0.33 2.66 2.04
CA ILE A 120 0.51 2.47 0.86
C ILE A 120 1.89 2.02 1.34
N ASN A 121 2.05 0.73 1.45
CA ASN A 121 3.12 0.06 2.19
C ASN A 121 4.53 0.44 1.73
N CYS A 122 4.89 0.14 0.49
CA CYS A 122 6.24 0.39 -0.02
C CYS A 122 6.53 1.88 -0.29
N SER A 123 5.50 2.73 -0.27
CA SER A 123 5.65 4.19 -0.28
C SER A 123 5.75 4.79 1.13
N ASN A 124 5.75 3.96 2.18
CA ASN A 124 5.93 4.39 3.58
C ASN A 124 4.94 5.47 4.02
N LYS A 125 3.68 5.36 3.61
CA LYS A 125 2.67 6.38 3.93
C LYS A 125 1.28 5.80 4.12
N VAL A 126 0.49 6.54 4.88
CA VAL A 126 -0.97 6.43 4.89
C VAL A 126 -1.54 7.66 4.20
N GLU A 127 -2.28 7.44 3.13
CA GLU A 127 -3.01 8.50 2.43
C GLU A 127 -4.42 8.60 3.01
N VAL A 128 -4.89 9.81 3.29
CA VAL A 128 -6.21 10.05 3.86
C VAL A 128 -7.00 10.97 2.93
N ALA A 129 -8.20 10.53 2.54
CA ALA A 129 -9.12 11.28 1.72
C ALA A 129 -10.47 11.46 2.44
N ASP A 130 -11.26 12.40 2.02
CA ASP A 130 -12.66 12.52 2.40
C ASP A 130 -13.45 11.35 1.78
N ALA A 131 -14.24 10.65 2.59
CA ALA A 131 -14.91 9.43 2.17
C ALA A 131 -16.08 9.65 1.19
N TYR A 132 -16.57 10.88 1.05
CA TYR A 132 -17.67 11.21 0.14
C TYR A 132 -17.18 11.76 -1.19
N THR A 133 -16.12 12.58 -1.14
CA THR A 133 -15.63 13.31 -2.33
C THR A 133 -14.35 12.69 -2.91
N CYS A 134 -13.70 11.78 -2.18
CA CYS A 134 -12.39 11.22 -2.49
C CYS A 134 -11.27 12.27 -2.59
N LYS A 135 -11.50 13.49 -2.12
CA LYS A 135 -10.49 14.55 -2.10
C LYS A 135 -9.47 14.30 -0.99
N LYS A 136 -8.21 14.50 -1.30
CA LYS A 136 -7.11 14.38 -0.35
C LYS A 136 -7.31 15.28 0.86
N VAL A 137 -7.12 14.71 2.04
CA VAL A 137 -7.14 15.39 3.34
C VAL A 137 -5.74 15.50 3.93
N ALA A 138 -5.00 14.38 3.96
CA ALA A 138 -3.68 14.33 4.54
C ALA A 138 -2.84 13.18 3.97
N LYS A 139 -1.53 13.31 4.18
CA LYS A 139 -0.55 12.22 4.03
C LYS A 139 0.19 12.08 5.35
N ILE A 140 0.34 10.86 5.85
CA ILE A 140 1.03 10.56 7.10
C ILE A 140 2.18 9.60 6.78
N ASP A 141 3.41 10.02 7.03
CA ASP A 141 4.58 9.19 6.75
C ASP A 141 4.79 8.19 7.89
N ILE A 142 4.70 6.90 7.58
CA ILE A 142 4.92 5.77 8.49
C ILE A 142 5.73 4.70 7.75
N PRO A 143 6.96 4.41 8.20
CA PRO A 143 7.84 3.49 7.50
C PRO A 143 7.27 2.08 7.47
N ASN A 144 7.16 1.50 6.29
CA ASN A 144 6.71 0.14 6.02
C ASN A 144 5.37 -0.20 6.74
N CYS A 145 4.39 0.72 6.64
CA CYS A 145 3.06 0.59 7.24
C CYS A 145 2.25 -0.57 6.62
N ARG A 146 1.40 -1.23 7.42
CA ARG A 146 0.71 -2.46 6.99
C ARG A 146 -0.81 -2.38 7.10
N TYR A 147 -1.37 -2.30 8.28
CA TYR A 147 -2.80 -2.42 8.53
C TYR A 147 -3.30 -1.35 9.50
N LEU A 148 -4.61 -1.13 9.48
CA LEU A 148 -5.31 -0.12 10.25
C LEU A 148 -6.29 -0.74 11.26
N ALA A 149 -6.39 -0.14 12.43
CA ALA A 149 -7.57 -0.25 13.31
C ALA A 149 -7.91 1.11 13.88
N PHE A 150 -9.11 1.28 14.38
CA PHE A 150 -9.58 2.57 14.91
C PHE A 150 -10.31 2.37 16.24
N ASP A 151 -10.10 3.30 17.14
CA ASP A 151 -10.86 3.43 18.39
C ASP A 151 -10.68 4.80 19.00
N GLY A 152 -11.74 5.35 19.62
CA GLY A 152 -11.67 6.53 20.46
C GLY A 152 -11.08 7.79 19.80
N GLY A 153 -11.23 7.96 18.47
CA GLY A 153 -10.66 9.09 17.73
C GLY A 153 -9.21 8.92 17.29
N PHE A 154 -8.65 7.70 17.45
CA PHE A 154 -7.31 7.37 17.02
C PHE A 154 -7.31 6.28 15.94
N ALA A 155 -6.36 6.39 15.01
CA ALA A 155 -5.96 5.32 14.12
C ALA A 155 -4.72 4.62 14.68
N TYR A 156 -4.71 3.29 14.65
CA TYR A 156 -3.59 2.45 15.02
C TYR A 156 -3.08 1.76 13.76
N ILE A 157 -1.80 1.97 13.45
CA ILE A 157 -1.19 1.50 12.21
C ILE A 157 -0.03 0.56 12.55
N SER A 158 -0.14 -0.72 12.18
CA SER A 158 0.98 -1.65 12.27
C SER A 158 2.04 -1.32 11.22
N ALA A 159 3.30 -1.53 11.56
CA ALA A 159 4.42 -1.22 10.67
C ALA A 159 5.61 -2.14 10.94
N TYR A 160 6.30 -2.54 9.88
CA TYR A 160 7.56 -3.28 9.99
C TYR A 160 8.73 -2.39 10.41
N VAL A 161 8.57 -1.09 10.33
CA VAL A 161 9.48 0.03 10.66
C VAL A 161 10.76 0.10 9.82
N ALA A 162 11.25 -1.02 9.30
CA ALA A 162 12.47 -1.14 8.51
C ALA A 162 12.21 -1.94 7.23
N PRO A 163 13.12 -1.96 6.27
CA PRO A 163 13.07 -2.87 5.13
C PRO A 163 12.97 -4.32 5.60
N VAL A 164 12.24 -5.13 4.83
CA VAL A 164 12.08 -6.55 5.14
C VAL A 164 13.44 -7.24 5.21
N SER A 165 13.68 -7.96 6.32
CA SER A 165 14.91 -8.70 6.55
C SER A 165 14.62 -10.09 7.10
N MET A 166 15.33 -11.09 6.59
CA MET A 166 15.30 -12.48 7.10
C MET A 166 16.29 -12.71 8.24
N ARG A 167 17.14 -11.73 8.54
CA ARG A 167 18.18 -11.82 9.58
C ARG A 167 17.58 -11.95 10.96
N GLN A 168 18.28 -12.59 11.88
CA GLN A 168 17.85 -12.70 13.27
C GLN A 168 17.85 -11.35 14.01
N ASP A 169 18.75 -10.45 13.61
CA ASP A 169 18.89 -9.09 14.14
C ASP A 169 18.01 -8.05 13.40
N ALA A 170 17.02 -8.51 12.61
CA ALA A 170 16.05 -7.61 12.00
C ALA A 170 15.33 -6.77 13.06
N GLU A 171 14.99 -5.53 12.71
CA GLU A 171 14.24 -4.68 13.61
C GLU A 171 12.86 -5.26 13.91
N VAL A 172 12.44 -5.17 15.16
CA VAL A 172 11.07 -5.48 15.57
C VAL A 172 10.12 -4.41 15.07
N GLY A 173 8.88 -4.80 14.81
CA GLY A 173 7.86 -3.88 14.33
C GLY A 173 7.28 -2.98 15.43
N ALA A 174 6.39 -2.12 15.03
CA ALA A 174 5.70 -1.20 15.92
C ALA A 174 4.25 -0.97 15.51
N VAL A 175 3.48 -0.39 16.43
CA VAL A 175 2.20 0.25 16.13
C VAL A 175 2.34 1.74 16.36
N TYR A 176 1.93 2.52 15.37
CA TYR A 176 1.83 3.97 15.44
C TYR A 176 0.41 4.37 15.82
N LYS A 177 0.29 5.31 16.75
CA LYS A 177 -0.98 5.93 17.14
C LYS A 177 -1.08 7.31 16.48
N VAL A 178 -2.14 7.51 15.71
CA VAL A 178 -2.38 8.75 14.97
C VAL A 178 -3.69 9.36 15.45
N ASP A 179 -3.67 10.63 15.79
CA ASP A 179 -4.89 11.41 16.07
C ASP A 179 -5.64 11.68 14.75
N THR A 180 -6.91 11.26 14.69
CA THR A 180 -7.72 11.33 13.46
C THR A 180 -8.28 12.72 13.13
N LEU A 181 -8.10 13.69 14.01
CA LEU A 181 -8.47 15.10 13.77
C LEU A 181 -7.27 15.88 13.24
N THR A 182 -6.13 15.74 13.89
CA THR A 182 -4.91 16.49 13.54
C THR A 182 -4.05 15.80 12.50
N MET A 183 -4.30 14.53 12.19
CA MET A 183 -3.53 13.68 11.26
C MET A 183 -2.05 13.54 11.67
N LYS A 184 -1.75 13.65 12.94
CA LYS A 184 -0.38 13.55 13.48
C LYS A 184 -0.17 12.25 14.22
N VAL A 185 1.01 11.68 14.04
CA VAL A 185 1.49 10.60 14.93
C VAL A 185 1.67 11.20 16.32
N VAL A 186 0.99 10.63 17.30
CA VAL A 186 1.02 11.09 18.70
C VAL A 186 1.77 10.13 19.62
N ASP A 187 1.90 8.86 19.22
CA ASP A 187 2.61 7.86 20.00
C ASP A 187 3.05 6.67 19.13
N LYS A 188 3.96 5.84 19.67
CA LYS A 188 4.48 4.63 19.03
C LYS A 188 4.82 3.59 20.09
N VAL A 189 4.39 2.33 19.89
CA VAL A 189 4.74 1.20 20.76
C VAL A 189 5.39 0.09 19.94
N THR A 190 6.51 -0.44 20.44
CA THR A 190 7.19 -1.60 19.86
C THR A 190 6.41 -2.88 20.16
N VAL A 191 6.33 -3.80 19.18
CA VAL A 191 5.62 -5.08 19.27
C VAL A 191 6.53 -6.24 18.86
N GLY A 192 6.01 -7.27 18.20
CA GLY A 192 6.81 -8.36 17.64
C GLY A 192 7.36 -8.06 16.25
N TYR A 193 7.88 -9.10 15.61
CA TYR A 193 8.43 -8.98 14.27
C TYR A 193 7.34 -8.95 13.21
N GLN A 194 7.48 -8.00 12.27
CA GLN A 194 6.64 -7.88 11.09
C GLN A 194 5.14 -7.98 11.44
N PRO A 195 4.62 -7.03 12.26
CA PRO A 195 3.22 -7.04 12.68
C PRO A 195 2.30 -6.78 11.48
N ASP A 196 1.27 -7.60 11.35
CA ASP A 196 0.25 -7.49 10.32
C ASP A 196 -1.05 -6.93 10.90
N GLU A 197 -2.19 -7.62 10.75
CA GLU A 197 -3.47 -7.10 11.17
C GLU A 197 -3.58 -6.92 12.69
N LEU A 198 -4.47 -6.02 13.05
CA LEU A 198 -4.74 -5.65 14.41
C LEU A 198 -6.25 -5.44 14.64
N ALA A 199 -6.70 -5.72 15.87
CA ALA A 199 -8.10 -5.57 16.26
C ALA A 199 -8.22 -4.96 17.66
N VAL A 200 -9.22 -4.10 17.84
CA VAL A 200 -9.54 -3.51 19.14
C VAL A 200 -10.65 -4.30 19.81
N VAL A 201 -10.41 -4.70 21.06
CA VAL A 201 -11.40 -5.39 21.91
C VAL A 201 -11.28 -4.87 23.33
N HIS A 202 -12.36 -4.36 23.89
CA HIS A 202 -12.45 -3.93 25.30
C HIS A 202 -11.30 -3.01 25.77
N GLY A 203 -10.96 -1.98 24.96
CA GLY A 203 -9.90 -1.02 25.28
C GLY A 203 -8.48 -1.58 25.16
N LYS A 204 -8.32 -2.73 24.56
CA LYS A 204 -7.04 -3.35 24.21
C LYS A 204 -6.90 -3.46 22.70
N LEU A 205 -5.67 -3.29 22.21
CA LEU A 205 -5.31 -3.55 20.83
C LEU A 205 -4.51 -4.86 20.75
N TYR A 206 -5.01 -5.79 19.96
CA TYR A 206 -4.38 -7.08 19.69
C TYR A 206 -3.68 -6.98 18.33
N VAL A 207 -2.41 -7.34 18.26
CA VAL A 207 -1.57 -7.20 17.05
C VAL A 207 -0.98 -8.55 16.71
N ALA A 208 -1.29 -9.07 15.53
CA ALA A 208 -0.72 -10.31 15.02
C ALA A 208 0.74 -10.08 14.56
N ASN A 209 1.70 -10.67 15.25
CA ASN A 209 3.11 -10.62 14.87
C ASN A 209 3.41 -11.82 13.98
N SER A 210 3.54 -11.59 12.66
CA SER A 210 3.74 -12.68 11.71
C SER A 210 5.19 -13.12 11.61
N GLY A 211 6.13 -12.18 11.67
CA GLY A 211 7.51 -12.45 11.28
C GLY A 211 7.60 -13.01 9.86
N GLY A 212 6.65 -12.66 8.96
CA GLY A 212 6.30 -13.36 7.74
C GLY A 212 7.44 -13.61 6.76
N TYR A 213 8.48 -12.79 6.78
CA TYR A 213 9.67 -12.96 5.93
C TYR A 213 10.89 -13.56 6.67
N ARG A 214 10.74 -13.91 7.95
CA ARG A 214 11.85 -14.39 8.80
C ARG A 214 11.98 -15.92 8.81
N ASN A 215 11.85 -16.57 7.68
CA ASN A 215 12.03 -18.02 7.57
C ASN A 215 13.48 -18.45 7.99
N PRO A 216 13.67 -19.44 8.88
CA PRO A 216 12.63 -20.23 9.57
C PRO A 216 12.16 -19.61 10.91
N ASN A 217 12.64 -18.43 11.27
CA ASN A 217 12.43 -17.79 12.58
C ASN A 217 11.18 -16.88 12.59
N TYR A 218 10.04 -17.39 12.14
CA TYR A 218 8.78 -16.66 12.17
C TYR A 218 8.42 -16.22 13.60
N ASP A 219 7.73 -15.09 13.73
CA ASP A 219 7.07 -14.75 15.00
C ASP A 219 5.84 -15.65 15.20
N ARG A 220 5.40 -15.79 16.44
CA ARG A 220 4.29 -16.67 16.85
C ARG A 220 3.43 -16.02 17.91
N THR A 221 3.50 -14.71 18.04
CA THR A 221 2.88 -14.01 19.15
C THR A 221 1.79 -13.04 18.69
N VAL A 222 0.85 -12.78 19.61
CA VAL A 222 -0.07 -11.65 19.54
C VAL A 222 0.33 -10.67 20.64
N SER A 223 0.71 -9.45 20.29
CA SER A 223 0.95 -8.37 21.24
C SER A 223 -0.38 -7.82 21.76
N VAL A 224 -0.50 -7.61 23.05
CA VAL A 224 -1.65 -6.99 23.71
C VAL A 224 -1.23 -5.63 24.24
N ILE A 225 -1.82 -4.57 23.70
CA ILE A 225 -1.52 -3.18 24.03
C ILE A 225 -2.73 -2.58 24.77
N ASP A 226 -2.50 -1.96 25.92
CA ASP A 226 -3.52 -1.17 26.60
C ASP A 226 -3.69 0.17 25.92
N LEU A 227 -4.90 0.49 25.42
CA LEU A 227 -5.15 1.71 24.67
C LEU A 227 -5.13 2.99 25.51
N LYS A 228 -5.33 2.87 26.83
CA LYS A 228 -5.29 4.02 27.75
C LYS A 228 -3.86 4.48 28.01
N THR A 229 -2.93 3.55 28.20
CA THR A 229 -1.51 3.85 28.47
C THR A 229 -0.65 3.79 27.22
N PHE A 230 -1.16 3.18 26.18
CA PHE A 230 -0.50 2.85 24.93
C PHE A 230 0.83 2.10 25.12
N LYS A 231 0.79 1.10 26.00
CA LYS A 231 1.93 0.21 26.30
C LYS A 231 1.58 -1.24 26.05
N GLU A 232 2.54 -2.01 25.56
CA GLU A 232 2.40 -3.47 25.48
C GLU A 232 2.38 -4.03 26.91
N GLU A 233 1.31 -4.75 27.25
CA GLU A 233 1.16 -5.39 28.56
C GLU A 233 1.75 -6.79 28.56
N ARG A 234 1.55 -7.53 27.48
CA ARG A 234 2.01 -8.92 27.33
C ARG A 234 1.98 -9.35 25.88
N LYS A 235 2.62 -10.47 25.62
CA LYS A 235 2.46 -11.25 24.38
C LYS A 235 1.76 -12.57 24.69
N ILE A 236 0.94 -13.03 23.76
CA ILE A 236 0.27 -14.33 23.82
C ILE A 236 0.92 -15.21 22.77
N ASP A 237 1.51 -16.33 23.20
CA ASP A 237 2.03 -17.35 22.29
C ASP A 237 0.87 -18.09 21.62
N VAL A 238 0.93 -18.20 20.31
CA VAL A 238 -0.13 -18.83 19.50
C VAL A 238 0.49 -19.68 18.38
N ALA A 239 0.19 -19.43 17.12
CA ALA A 239 0.74 -20.14 15.97
C ALA A 239 1.75 -19.27 15.22
N ILE A 240 2.66 -19.89 14.46
CA ILE A 240 3.64 -19.21 13.63
C ILE A 240 2.96 -18.48 12.46
N ASN A 241 3.55 -17.37 12.05
CA ASN A 241 3.22 -16.64 10.81
C ASN A 241 1.76 -16.18 10.74
N LEU A 242 1.27 -15.55 11.79
CA LEU A 242 -0.08 -14.99 11.88
C LEU A 242 -0.22 -13.74 11.00
N HIS A 243 -1.25 -13.70 10.17
CA HIS A 243 -1.53 -12.52 9.33
C HIS A 243 -2.82 -11.82 9.67
N ARG A 244 -3.87 -12.56 10.08
CA ARG A 244 -5.22 -12.02 10.23
C ARG A 244 -5.63 -11.94 11.68
N CYS A 245 -6.28 -10.83 12.06
CA CYS A 245 -6.81 -10.59 13.38
C CYS A 245 -8.16 -9.88 13.26
N ARG A 246 -9.23 -10.51 13.75
CA ARG A 246 -10.59 -9.95 13.72
C ARG A 246 -11.23 -10.08 15.08
N ALA A 247 -11.95 -9.04 15.50
CA ALA A 247 -12.81 -9.11 16.68
C ALA A 247 -14.14 -9.76 16.29
N ASP A 248 -14.56 -10.74 17.10
CA ASP A 248 -15.90 -11.30 17.04
C ASP A 248 -16.83 -10.44 17.91
N LYS A 249 -18.05 -10.20 17.41
CA LYS A 249 -19.07 -9.42 18.10
C LYS A 249 -20.15 -10.27 18.78
N TYR A 250 -20.05 -11.61 18.67
CA TYR A 250 -21.03 -12.55 19.21
C TYR A 250 -20.64 -13.14 20.55
#